data_d331b7a9898c8834710f1b8ed5771ae1
#
_entry.id   d331b7a9898c8834710f1b8ed5771ae1
#
_cell.length_a   1.000
_cell.length_b   1.000
_cell.length_c   1.000
_cell.angle_alpha   90.00
_cell.angle_beta   90.00
_cell.angle_gamma   90.00
#
_symmetry.space_group_name_H-M   'P 1'
#
loop_
_entity.id
_entity.type
_entity.pdbx_description
1 polymer ?
#
loop_
_entity_poly.entity_id
_entity_poly.type
_entity_poly.pdbx_seq_one_letter_code
_entity_poly.pdbx_strand_id
1 'polypeptide(L)'
;SLPKEAIAVDDSHKAALKAALAEFYWDRQLRGKICEIEHYTRIGGSEYFFAYLDDYPDDPVVFDDTGHLVRSKERRVFDNVFVFNPSDGTLDVYAKGGKKVYEPLQQRFCKAVLGVDIGPADPKRPAYALDHLLKPDRRLPTDPKDRIVAVTITRVRVEPIDRPGEYIELGLNPERGIHRIDQAIAEYLNTQRLTPDRLRVKQ
;
A
#
# COMPACT_ATOMS: atom_id res chain seq x y z
N SER A 1 3.35 16.40 4.91
CA SER A 1 3.81 15.17 5.61
C SER A 1 2.85 14.88 6.75
N LEU A 2 2.57 13.62 7.00
CA LEU A 2 1.80 13.20 8.15
C LEU A 2 2.59 13.41 9.45
N PRO A 3 1.91 13.43 10.61
CA PRO A 3 2.58 13.52 11.91
C PRO A 3 3.62 12.39 12.07
N LYS A 4 4.72 12.71 12.73
CA LYS A 4 5.78 11.75 13.05
C LYS A 4 5.81 11.41 14.55
N GLU A 5 4.66 11.44 15.17
CA GLU A 5 4.48 11.15 16.59
C GLU A 5 3.51 9.98 16.76
N ALA A 6 3.72 9.22 17.80
CA ALA A 6 2.81 8.16 18.19
C ALA A 6 1.44 8.76 18.54
N ILE A 7 0.38 8.11 18.11
CA ILE A 7 -0.99 8.56 18.36
C ILE A 7 -1.54 7.77 19.53
N ALA A 8 -2.10 8.46 20.51
CA ALA A 8 -2.94 7.81 21.51
C ALA A 8 -4.32 7.55 20.93
N VAL A 9 -4.49 6.37 20.33
CA VAL A 9 -5.77 5.96 19.73
C VAL A 9 -6.76 5.63 20.83
N ASP A 10 -7.88 6.33 20.84
CA ASP A 10 -9.01 6.09 21.73
C ASP A 10 -10.28 5.68 20.96
N ASP A 11 -11.36 5.46 21.70
CA ASP A 11 -12.64 5.05 21.10
C ASP A 11 -13.27 6.15 20.26
N SER A 12 -12.94 7.42 20.48
CA SER A 12 -13.45 8.54 19.67
C SER A 12 -12.85 8.52 18.26
N HIS A 13 -11.55 8.19 18.13
CA HIS A 13 -10.88 8.03 16.84
C HIS A 13 -11.48 6.85 16.05
N LYS A 14 -11.74 5.72 16.73
CA LYS A 14 -12.37 4.55 16.10
C LYS A 14 -13.82 4.89 15.65
N ALA A 15 -14.58 5.57 16.50
CA ALA A 15 -15.95 5.97 16.17
C ALA A 15 -15.99 6.95 14.97
N ALA A 16 -15.08 7.91 14.92
CA ALA A 16 -14.96 8.84 13.80
C ALA A 16 -14.58 8.12 12.51
N LEU A 17 -13.63 7.17 12.57
CA LEU A 17 -13.25 6.37 11.41
C LEU A 17 -14.40 5.48 10.93
N LYS A 18 -15.11 4.78 11.85
CA LYS A 18 -16.32 4.00 11.53
C LYS A 18 -17.34 4.83 10.75
N ALA A 19 -17.69 6.00 11.27
CA ALA A 19 -18.66 6.89 10.64
C ALA A 19 -18.21 7.33 9.24
N ALA A 20 -16.95 7.73 9.10
CA ALA A 20 -16.40 8.20 7.83
C ALA A 20 -16.34 7.09 6.76
N LEU A 21 -16.03 5.85 7.15
CA LEU A 21 -16.02 4.72 6.24
C LEU A 21 -17.42 4.27 5.85
N ALA A 22 -18.34 4.19 6.82
CA ALA A 22 -19.73 3.84 6.57
C ALA A 22 -20.40 4.81 5.60
N GLU A 23 -20.21 6.13 5.81
CA GLU A 23 -20.68 7.17 4.88
C GLU A 23 -20.11 6.96 3.47
N PHE A 24 -18.79 6.79 3.35
CA PHE A 24 -18.11 6.63 2.06
C PHE A 24 -18.64 5.46 1.24
N TYR A 25 -18.80 4.28 1.87
CA TYR A 25 -19.24 3.10 1.16
C TYR A 25 -20.75 3.10 0.91
N TRP A 26 -21.53 3.61 1.85
CA TRP A 26 -22.96 3.71 1.68
C TRP A 26 -23.36 4.64 0.51
N ASP A 27 -22.78 5.82 0.46
CA ASP A 27 -23.09 6.80 -0.59
C ASP A 27 -22.67 6.35 -1.99
N ARG A 28 -21.62 5.55 -2.08
CA ARG A 28 -21.05 5.15 -3.38
C ARG A 28 -21.44 3.77 -3.84
N GLN A 29 -21.70 2.88 -2.91
CA GLN A 29 -21.84 1.45 -3.21
C GLN A 29 -23.07 0.83 -2.51
N LEU A 30 -23.82 1.56 -1.72
CA LEU A 30 -25.00 1.08 -0.95
C LEU A 30 -24.66 -0.16 -0.06
N ARG A 31 -23.45 -0.23 0.46
CA ARG A 31 -22.97 -1.23 1.40
C ARG A 31 -22.07 -0.58 2.46
N GLY A 32 -21.61 -1.32 3.44
CA GLY A 32 -20.69 -0.81 4.47
C GLY A 32 -21.36 0.06 5.51
N LYS A 33 -22.68 -0.05 5.69
CA LYS A 33 -23.42 0.71 6.70
C LYS A 33 -23.04 0.32 8.12
N ILE A 34 -22.74 -0.96 8.32
CA ILE A 34 -22.23 -1.50 9.58
C ILE A 34 -20.70 -1.58 9.43
N CYS A 35 -19.99 -0.97 10.37
CA CYS A 35 -18.52 -0.96 10.38
C CYS A 35 -18.02 -1.26 11.78
N GLU A 36 -17.00 -2.11 11.87
CA GLU A 36 -16.26 -2.39 13.11
C GLU A 36 -14.78 -2.12 12.88
N ILE A 37 -14.10 -1.54 13.89
CA ILE A 37 -12.68 -1.21 13.82
C ILE A 37 -11.92 -1.95 14.91
N GLU A 38 -10.95 -2.76 14.50
CA GLU A 38 -9.92 -3.29 15.39
C GLU A 38 -8.63 -2.48 15.23
N HIS A 39 -7.94 -2.24 16.33
CA HIS A 39 -6.71 -1.48 16.35
C HIS A 39 -5.63 -2.21 17.13
N TYR A 40 -4.42 -2.27 16.57
CA TYR A 40 -3.26 -2.93 17.16
C TYR A 40 -1.99 -2.11 16.91
N THR A 41 -1.23 -1.87 17.97
CA THR A 41 0.14 -1.35 17.87
C THR A 41 1.11 -2.54 17.75
N ARG A 42 1.92 -2.58 16.71
CA ARG A 42 2.91 -3.64 16.52
C ARG A 42 4.30 -3.23 17.02
N ILE A 43 5.18 -4.23 17.17
CA ILE A 43 6.59 -4.03 17.47
C ILE A 43 7.18 -3.10 16.42
N GLY A 44 7.79 -1.99 16.85
CA GLY A 44 8.28 -0.93 15.96
C GLY A 44 7.39 0.32 15.92
N GLY A 45 6.23 0.29 16.62
CA GLY A 45 5.35 1.47 16.77
C GLY A 45 4.40 1.73 15.60
N SER A 46 4.30 0.80 14.66
CA SER A 46 3.32 0.91 13.58
C SER A 46 1.91 0.60 14.08
N GLU A 47 0.96 1.42 13.70
CA GLU A 47 -0.44 1.34 14.11
C GLU A 47 -1.27 0.71 13.00
N TYR A 48 -1.92 -0.40 13.31
CA TYR A 48 -2.74 -1.18 12.38
C TYR A 48 -4.21 -1.02 12.72
N PHE A 49 -5.01 -0.62 11.74
CA PHE A 49 -6.46 -0.51 11.85
C PHE A 49 -7.10 -1.45 10.83
N PHE A 50 -7.88 -2.39 11.31
CA PHE A 50 -8.68 -3.29 10.49
C PHE A 50 -10.12 -2.80 10.56
N ALA A 51 -10.65 -2.36 9.43
CA ALA A 51 -12.03 -1.93 9.30
C ALA A 51 -12.82 -3.01 8.58
N TYR A 52 -13.75 -3.62 9.28
CA TYR A 52 -14.67 -4.63 8.77
C TYR A 52 -16.01 -3.99 8.47
N LEU A 53 -16.47 -4.07 7.24
CA LEU A 53 -17.72 -3.48 6.79
C LEU A 53 -18.66 -4.55 6.21
N ASP A 54 -19.96 -4.39 6.42
CA ASP A 54 -20.93 -5.30 5.83
C ASP A 54 -20.94 -5.18 4.30
N ASP A 55 -20.92 -6.34 3.63
CA ASP A 55 -21.03 -6.44 2.18
C ASP A 55 -22.50 -6.62 1.78
N TYR A 56 -22.74 -6.72 0.49
CA TYR A 56 -24.07 -7.03 -0.03
C TYR A 56 -24.60 -8.32 0.58
N PRO A 57 -25.91 -8.39 0.88
CA PRO A 57 -26.53 -9.64 1.25
C PRO A 57 -26.27 -10.70 0.17
N ASP A 58 -25.86 -11.87 0.60
CA ASP A 58 -25.63 -13.02 -0.27
C ASP A 58 -26.42 -14.22 0.28
N ASP A 59 -27.02 -14.99 -0.61
CA ASP A 59 -27.71 -16.24 -0.30
C ASP A 59 -26.95 -17.41 -0.97
N PRO A 60 -25.70 -17.70 -0.54
CA PRO A 60 -24.94 -18.78 -1.14
C PRO A 60 -25.63 -20.12 -0.94
N VAL A 61 -25.46 -20.99 -1.94
CA VAL A 61 -25.81 -22.38 -1.81
C VAL A 61 -24.64 -23.09 -1.16
N VAL A 62 -24.87 -23.67 0.02
CA VAL A 62 -23.87 -24.39 0.82
C VAL A 62 -24.36 -25.79 1.14
N PHE A 63 -23.44 -26.69 1.47
CA PHE A 63 -23.81 -27.98 2.06
C PHE A 63 -24.02 -27.82 3.57
N ASP A 64 -25.11 -28.35 4.08
CA ASP A 64 -25.31 -28.50 5.53
C ASP A 64 -24.50 -29.68 6.09
N ASP A 65 -24.54 -29.85 7.40
CA ASP A 65 -23.80 -30.90 8.10
C ASP A 65 -24.25 -32.33 7.70
N THR A 66 -25.38 -32.46 7.02
CA THR A 66 -25.93 -33.74 6.54
C THR A 66 -25.62 -33.95 5.03
N GLY A 67 -24.94 -33.01 4.38
CA GLY A 67 -24.57 -33.11 2.98
C GLY A 67 -25.65 -32.67 1.99
N HIS A 68 -26.74 -32.04 2.46
CA HIS A 68 -27.77 -31.47 1.58
C HIS A 68 -27.44 -30.02 1.18
N LEU A 69 -27.82 -29.64 -0.04
CA LEU A 69 -27.72 -28.29 -0.51
C LEU A 69 -28.79 -27.39 0.11
N VAL A 70 -28.38 -26.37 0.80
CA VAL A 70 -29.26 -25.37 1.42
C VAL A 70 -28.83 -23.95 1.02
N ARG A 71 -29.79 -23.02 1.06
CA ARG A 71 -29.46 -21.59 0.92
C ARG A 71 -29.23 -21.01 2.31
N SER A 72 -28.04 -20.46 2.51
CA SER A 72 -27.67 -19.79 3.76
C SER A 72 -27.72 -18.28 3.58
N LYS A 73 -28.47 -17.59 4.44
CA LYS A 73 -28.46 -16.12 4.46
C LYS A 73 -27.23 -15.65 5.22
N GLU A 74 -26.22 -15.21 4.49
CA GLU A 74 -24.98 -14.71 5.07
C GLU A 74 -24.86 -13.18 4.91
N ARG A 75 -24.41 -12.51 5.96
CA ARG A 75 -23.87 -11.17 5.85
C ARG A 75 -22.37 -11.28 5.76
N ARG A 76 -21.88 -11.23 4.53
CA ARG A 76 -20.43 -11.19 4.31
C ARG A 76 -19.86 -9.86 4.75
N VAL A 77 -18.58 -9.89 5.04
CA VAL A 77 -17.81 -8.72 5.45
C VAL A 77 -16.69 -8.53 4.44
N PHE A 78 -16.42 -7.29 4.10
CA PHE A 78 -15.17 -6.91 3.44
C PHE A 78 -14.35 -6.04 4.38
N ASP A 79 -13.06 -6.06 4.19
CA ASP A 79 -12.10 -5.38 5.04
C ASP A 79 -11.35 -4.29 4.30
N ASN A 80 -10.95 -3.27 5.05
CA ASN A 80 -9.91 -2.31 4.69
C ASN A 80 -8.88 -2.30 5.79
N VAL A 81 -7.60 -2.24 5.42
CA VAL A 81 -6.52 -2.15 6.39
C VAL A 81 -5.77 -0.84 6.19
N PHE A 82 -5.55 -0.13 7.30
CA PHE A 82 -4.73 1.07 7.34
C PHE A 82 -3.52 0.77 8.22
N VAL A 83 -2.34 1.10 7.72
CA VAL A 83 -1.10 0.97 8.48
C VAL A 83 -0.44 2.33 8.54
N PHE A 84 -0.49 2.94 9.71
CA PHE A 84 0.19 4.20 9.96
C PHE A 84 1.52 3.95 10.64
N ASN A 85 2.59 4.49 10.08
CA ASN A 85 3.91 4.43 10.64
C ASN A 85 4.34 5.83 11.11
N PRO A 86 4.32 6.10 12.43
CA PRO A 86 4.68 7.40 12.97
C PRO A 86 6.16 7.73 12.81
N SER A 87 7.07 6.74 12.67
CA SER A 87 8.51 6.99 12.58
C SER A 87 8.88 7.79 11.33
N ASP A 88 8.21 7.56 10.24
CA ASP A 88 8.45 8.22 8.96
C ASP A 88 7.25 9.05 8.45
N GLY A 89 6.11 8.99 9.15
CA GLY A 89 4.89 9.70 8.79
C GLY A 89 4.28 9.17 7.49
N THR A 90 4.23 7.84 7.34
CA THR A 90 3.61 7.17 6.19
C THR A 90 2.30 6.51 6.57
N LEU A 91 1.40 6.41 5.60
CA LEU A 91 0.14 5.70 5.70
C LEU A 91 -0.06 4.80 4.49
N ASP A 92 -0.08 3.49 4.74
CA ASP A 92 -0.47 2.50 3.74
C ASP A 92 -1.94 2.14 3.87
N VAL A 93 -2.62 1.97 2.74
CA VAL A 93 -4.04 1.58 2.70
C VAL A 93 -4.21 0.39 1.79
N TYR A 94 -4.82 -0.67 2.33
CA TYR A 94 -5.20 -1.87 1.60
C TYR A 94 -6.72 -1.93 1.52
N ALA A 95 -7.26 -1.80 0.31
CA ALA A 95 -8.69 -1.85 0.04
C ALA A 95 -8.94 -2.33 -1.40
N LYS A 96 -10.11 -2.87 -1.70
CA LYS A 96 -10.50 -3.20 -3.06
C LYS A 96 -10.98 -1.95 -3.80
N GLY A 97 -10.59 -1.76 -5.07
CA GLY A 97 -11.14 -0.69 -5.93
C GLY A 97 -10.14 0.31 -6.50
N GLY A 98 -8.85 0.11 -6.25
CA GLY A 98 -7.78 0.91 -6.84
C GLY A 98 -7.75 2.37 -6.38
N LYS A 99 -7.09 3.24 -7.16
CA LYS A 99 -6.81 4.63 -6.80
C LYS A 99 -8.05 5.46 -6.42
N LYS A 100 -9.19 5.22 -7.11
CA LYS A 100 -10.47 5.91 -6.83
C LYS A 100 -11.03 5.62 -5.43
N VAL A 101 -10.55 4.55 -4.79
CA VAL A 101 -10.93 4.16 -3.43
C VAL A 101 -9.85 4.55 -2.44
N TYR A 102 -8.58 4.31 -2.74
CA TYR A 102 -7.48 4.56 -1.80
C TYR A 102 -7.37 6.04 -1.39
N GLU A 103 -7.39 6.97 -2.34
CA GLU A 103 -7.23 8.40 -2.03
C GLU A 103 -8.33 8.93 -1.08
N PRO A 104 -9.62 8.69 -1.34
CA PRO A 104 -10.66 9.06 -0.41
C PRO A 104 -10.57 8.38 0.96
N LEU A 105 -10.10 7.13 1.02
CA LEU A 105 -9.93 6.43 2.29
C LEU A 105 -8.75 7.00 3.09
N GLN A 106 -7.64 7.34 2.44
CA GLN A 106 -6.52 8.02 3.08
C GLN A 106 -6.95 9.35 3.70
N GLN A 107 -7.70 10.16 2.97
CA GLN A 107 -8.20 11.45 3.46
C GLN A 107 -9.09 11.26 4.70
N ARG A 108 -9.99 10.29 4.67
CA ARG A 108 -10.89 10.00 5.80
C ARG A 108 -10.13 9.50 7.02
N PHE A 109 -9.19 8.59 6.82
CA PHE A 109 -8.35 8.12 7.90
C PHE A 109 -7.54 9.26 8.53
N CYS A 110 -6.86 10.06 7.71
CA CYS A 110 -6.06 11.18 8.20
C CYS A 110 -6.91 12.18 8.98
N LYS A 111 -8.11 12.48 8.51
CA LYS A 111 -9.02 13.39 9.21
C LYS A 111 -9.56 12.78 10.51
N ALA A 112 -10.00 11.52 10.48
CA ALA A 112 -10.66 10.87 11.62
C ALA A 112 -9.67 10.47 12.73
N VAL A 113 -8.47 10.00 12.36
CA VAL A 113 -7.51 9.41 13.30
C VAL A 113 -6.34 10.35 13.59
N LEU A 114 -5.82 11.04 12.57
CA LEU A 114 -4.67 11.94 12.75
C LEU A 114 -5.06 13.40 12.98
N GLY A 115 -6.33 13.76 12.81
CA GLY A 115 -6.78 15.15 12.89
C GLY A 115 -6.22 16.07 11.79
N VAL A 116 -5.69 15.47 10.70
CA VAL A 116 -5.03 16.20 9.62
C VAL A 116 -5.85 16.12 8.35
N ASP A 117 -6.08 17.27 7.73
CA ASP A 117 -6.69 17.33 6.41
C ASP A 117 -5.61 17.26 5.33
N ILE A 118 -5.62 16.20 4.53
CA ILE A 118 -4.70 16.02 3.41
C ILE A 118 -5.42 16.32 2.10
N GLY A 119 -4.82 17.18 1.28
CA GLY A 119 -5.30 17.42 -0.06
C GLY A 119 -5.22 16.17 -0.97
N PRO A 120 -5.69 16.28 -2.23
CA PRO A 120 -5.55 15.22 -3.20
C PRO A 120 -4.09 14.87 -3.42
N ALA A 121 -3.81 13.58 -3.66
CA ALA A 121 -2.45 13.12 -3.93
C ALA A 121 -1.91 13.82 -5.19
N ASP A 122 -0.70 14.36 -5.09
CA ASP A 122 0.00 14.88 -6.27
C ASP A 122 0.35 13.70 -7.19
N PRO A 123 -0.25 13.61 -8.39
CA PRO A 123 0.00 12.50 -9.30
C PRO A 123 1.45 12.44 -9.82
N LYS A 124 2.19 13.54 -9.65
CA LYS A 124 3.60 13.64 -10.06
C LYS A 124 4.57 13.28 -8.92
N ARG A 125 4.08 13.22 -7.69
CA ARG A 125 4.92 12.86 -6.54
C ARG A 125 5.09 11.35 -6.48
N PRO A 126 6.31 10.83 -6.61
CA PRO A 126 6.55 9.40 -6.43
C PRO A 126 6.20 8.98 -4.99
N ALA A 127 5.54 7.82 -4.83
CA ALA A 127 5.17 7.30 -3.52
C ALA A 127 6.42 6.99 -2.67
N TYR A 128 7.48 6.54 -3.34
CA TYR A 128 8.74 6.16 -2.70
C TYR A 128 9.93 6.82 -3.40
N ALA A 129 10.96 7.19 -2.64
CA ALA A 129 12.23 7.68 -3.18
C ALA A 129 13.12 6.49 -3.58
N LEU A 130 12.86 5.89 -4.72
CA LEU A 130 13.55 4.68 -5.18
C LEU A 130 14.81 4.94 -6.03
N ASP A 131 15.15 6.20 -6.30
CA ASP A 131 16.28 6.55 -7.18
C ASP A 131 17.63 6.08 -6.63
N HIS A 132 17.71 5.87 -5.30
CA HIS A 132 18.89 5.27 -4.68
C HIS A 132 19.17 3.84 -5.19
N LEU A 133 18.15 3.14 -5.71
CA LEU A 133 18.28 1.79 -6.26
C LEU A 133 19.08 1.78 -7.58
N LEU A 134 19.28 2.92 -8.22
CA LEU A 134 20.13 3.06 -9.42
C LEU A 134 21.62 3.16 -9.08
N LYS A 135 21.97 3.35 -7.82
CA LYS A 135 23.37 3.46 -7.40
C LYS A 135 24.00 2.08 -7.25
N PRO A 136 25.25 1.89 -7.69
CA PRO A 136 25.93 0.59 -7.60
C PRO A 136 26.24 0.17 -6.14
N ASP A 137 26.39 1.15 -5.24
CA ASP A 137 26.70 0.95 -3.80
C ASP A 137 25.43 0.91 -2.92
N ARG A 138 24.25 0.73 -3.52
CA ARG A 138 22.98 0.69 -2.79
C ARG A 138 22.99 -0.40 -1.72
N ARG A 139 22.45 -0.05 -0.57
CA ARG A 139 22.21 -0.99 0.53
C ARG A 139 20.72 -1.32 0.58
N LEU A 140 20.42 -2.59 0.70
CA LEU A 140 19.08 -3.12 0.93
C LEU A 140 19.08 -3.76 2.32
N PRO A 141 18.93 -2.94 3.39
CA PRO A 141 19.01 -3.43 4.75
C PRO A 141 17.85 -4.38 5.03
N THR A 142 18.15 -5.47 5.73
CA THR A 142 17.17 -6.42 6.24
C THR A 142 17.30 -6.52 7.75
N ASP A 143 16.18 -6.69 8.46
CA ASP A 143 16.24 -6.98 9.89
C ASP A 143 16.70 -8.45 10.08
N PRO A 144 17.71 -8.72 10.91
CA PRO A 144 18.13 -10.09 11.22
C PRO A 144 17.02 -11.00 11.74
N LYS A 145 15.97 -10.42 12.33
CA LYS A 145 14.77 -11.14 12.80
C LYS A 145 13.94 -11.73 11.67
N ASP A 146 13.99 -11.10 10.50
CA ASP A 146 13.22 -11.55 9.33
C ASP A 146 13.83 -12.78 8.66
N ARG A 147 15.03 -13.20 9.09
CA ARG A 147 15.78 -14.34 8.53
C ARG A 147 15.99 -14.25 7.02
N ILE A 148 16.02 -13.05 6.47
CA ILE A 148 16.26 -12.79 5.06
C ILE A 148 17.76 -12.85 4.82
N VAL A 149 18.23 -13.86 4.08
CA VAL A 149 19.65 -14.09 3.80
C VAL A 149 20.19 -13.10 2.77
N ALA A 150 19.38 -12.77 1.75
CA ALA A 150 19.76 -11.83 0.69
C ALA A 150 18.53 -11.18 0.06
N VAL A 151 18.70 -9.93 -0.38
CA VAL A 151 17.71 -9.20 -1.19
C VAL A 151 18.37 -8.86 -2.52
N THR A 152 17.70 -9.21 -3.61
CA THR A 152 18.19 -8.96 -4.96
C THR A 152 17.13 -8.25 -5.79
N ILE A 153 17.54 -7.22 -6.51
CA ILE A 153 16.69 -6.57 -7.49
C ILE A 153 16.76 -7.40 -8.78
N THR A 154 15.64 -7.98 -9.17
CA THR A 154 15.52 -8.76 -10.41
C THR A 154 14.94 -7.95 -11.56
N ARG A 155 14.29 -6.84 -11.25
CA ARG A 155 13.65 -5.97 -12.25
C ARG A 155 13.64 -4.53 -11.77
N VAL A 156 13.96 -3.61 -12.66
CA VAL A 156 13.83 -2.17 -12.43
C VAL A 156 13.26 -1.50 -13.67
N ARG A 157 12.34 -0.57 -13.46
CA ARG A 157 11.80 0.28 -14.52
C ARG A 157 12.35 1.67 -14.32
N VAL A 158 12.98 2.22 -15.36
CA VAL A 158 13.60 3.54 -15.33
C VAL A 158 12.99 4.47 -16.36
N GLU A 159 12.84 5.73 -16.01
CA GLU A 159 12.29 6.79 -16.85
C GLU A 159 13.31 7.93 -16.93
N PRO A 160 13.71 8.40 -18.13
CA PRO A 160 14.53 9.59 -18.28
C PRO A 160 13.80 10.84 -17.78
N ILE A 161 14.48 11.68 -17.00
CA ILE A 161 13.87 12.87 -16.40
C ILE A 161 13.44 13.88 -17.46
N ASP A 162 14.20 13.95 -18.57
CA ASP A 162 13.95 14.84 -19.71
C ASP A 162 12.88 14.33 -20.68
N ARG A 163 12.45 13.06 -20.54
CA ARG A 163 11.42 12.41 -21.38
C ARG A 163 10.37 11.71 -20.53
N PRO A 164 9.54 12.47 -19.81
CA PRO A 164 8.52 11.89 -18.94
C PRO A 164 7.49 11.10 -19.76
N GLY A 165 7.17 9.90 -19.27
CA GLY A 165 6.25 8.97 -19.94
C GLY A 165 6.95 7.89 -20.76
N GLU A 166 8.19 8.09 -21.19
CA GLU A 166 9.03 7.04 -21.75
C GLU A 166 9.69 6.26 -20.62
N TYR A 167 9.68 4.94 -20.72
CA TYR A 167 10.38 4.11 -19.73
C TYR A 167 11.00 2.89 -20.37
N ILE A 168 12.01 2.37 -19.71
CA ILE A 168 12.64 1.10 -20.04
C ILE A 168 12.58 0.20 -18.83
N GLU A 169 12.29 -1.04 -19.07
CA GLU A 169 12.33 -2.09 -18.05
C GLU A 169 13.57 -2.94 -18.26
N LEU A 170 14.41 -2.96 -17.23
CA LEU A 170 15.58 -3.83 -17.16
C LEU A 170 15.22 -4.99 -16.23
N GLY A 171 15.20 -6.20 -16.76
CA GLY A 171 14.86 -7.40 -16.02
C GLY A 171 15.92 -8.47 -16.21
N LEU A 172 16.11 -9.28 -15.17
CA LEU A 172 16.98 -10.44 -15.20
C LEU A 172 16.19 -11.72 -15.00
N ASN A 173 16.57 -12.75 -15.73
CA ASN A 173 16.14 -14.11 -15.40
C ASN A 173 16.96 -14.59 -14.19
N PRO A 174 16.34 -14.88 -13.03
CA PRO A 174 17.05 -15.33 -11.83
C PRO A 174 17.87 -16.60 -12.05
N GLU A 175 17.47 -17.45 -13.00
CA GLU A 175 18.16 -18.69 -13.34
C GLU A 175 19.49 -18.47 -14.06
N ARG A 176 19.73 -17.27 -14.60
CA ARG A 176 20.95 -16.94 -15.37
C ARG A 176 22.00 -16.16 -14.60
N GLY A 177 21.81 -15.97 -13.29
CA GLY A 177 22.78 -15.31 -12.41
C GLY A 177 22.31 -13.98 -11.85
N ILE A 178 22.38 -13.89 -10.55
CA ILE A 178 21.80 -12.85 -9.71
C ILE A 178 22.56 -11.50 -9.76
N HIS A 179 23.82 -11.51 -10.24
CA HIS A 179 24.73 -10.36 -10.11
C HIS A 179 24.71 -9.36 -11.28
N ARG A 180 23.74 -9.45 -12.21
CA ARG A 180 23.81 -8.75 -13.49
C ARG A 180 22.93 -7.52 -13.63
N ILE A 181 22.04 -7.21 -12.66
CA ILE A 181 21.19 -6.00 -12.81
C ILE A 181 22.02 -4.71 -12.81
N ASP A 182 23.08 -4.67 -12.01
CA ASP A 182 23.98 -3.50 -11.98
C ASP A 182 24.73 -3.35 -13.28
N GLN A 183 25.16 -4.45 -13.87
CA GLN A 183 25.78 -4.46 -15.19
C GLN A 183 24.80 -4.00 -16.27
N ALA A 184 23.56 -4.52 -16.24
CA ALA A 184 22.52 -4.10 -17.19
C ALA A 184 22.18 -2.61 -17.07
N ILE A 185 22.12 -2.08 -15.84
CA ILE A 185 21.93 -0.63 -15.62
C ILE A 185 23.13 0.15 -16.15
N ALA A 186 24.35 -0.28 -15.83
CA ALA A 186 25.58 0.39 -16.29
C ALA A 186 25.72 0.35 -17.81
N GLU A 187 25.47 -0.78 -18.45
CA GLU A 187 25.48 -0.92 -19.92
C GLU A 187 24.43 -0.03 -20.57
N TYR A 188 23.22 0.04 -20.02
CA TYR A 188 22.17 0.92 -20.50
C TYR A 188 22.59 2.40 -20.41
N LEU A 189 23.09 2.83 -19.23
CA LEU A 189 23.55 4.19 -19.01
C LEU A 189 24.67 4.56 -20.00
N ASN A 190 25.65 3.68 -20.19
CA ASN A 190 26.76 3.89 -21.12
C ASN A 190 26.26 3.98 -22.57
N THR A 191 25.37 3.09 -22.99
CA THR A 191 24.81 3.05 -24.34
C THR A 191 24.02 4.32 -24.66
N GLN A 192 23.25 4.80 -23.71
CA GLN A 192 22.45 6.01 -23.86
C GLN A 192 23.22 7.30 -23.53
N ARG A 193 24.47 7.20 -23.10
CA ARG A 193 25.29 8.32 -22.61
C ARG A 193 24.59 9.12 -21.51
N LEU A 194 23.90 8.41 -20.63
CA LEU A 194 23.18 8.98 -19.49
C LEU A 194 23.96 8.74 -18.20
N THR A 195 23.73 9.61 -17.22
CA THR A 195 24.20 9.44 -15.84
C THR A 195 23.03 9.04 -14.94
N PRO A 196 23.26 8.37 -13.80
CA PRO A 196 22.20 7.93 -12.90
C PRO A 196 21.26 9.05 -12.44
N ASP A 197 21.77 10.29 -12.32
CA ASP A 197 21.02 11.49 -11.95
C ASP A 197 20.03 11.96 -13.03
N ARG A 198 20.17 11.46 -14.26
CA ARG A 198 19.25 11.72 -15.37
C ARG A 198 18.08 10.73 -15.45
N LEU A 199 18.06 9.76 -14.59
CA LEU A 199 17.03 8.74 -14.51
C LEU A 199 16.29 8.81 -13.18
N ARG A 200 15.03 8.38 -13.19
CA ARG A 200 14.27 8.05 -11.98
C ARG A 200 13.71 6.64 -12.06
N VAL A 201 13.54 6.00 -10.92
CA VAL A 201 12.84 4.70 -10.86
C VAL A 201 11.35 4.95 -11.00
N LYS A 202 10.72 4.33 -12.00
CA LYS A 202 9.28 4.43 -12.21
C LYS A 202 8.55 3.45 -11.30
N GLN A 203 7.57 3.99 -10.61
CA GLN A 203 6.66 3.26 -9.72
C GLN A 203 5.39 2.84 -10.45
#